data_c8cf4cc038e6424e17e5b7131fbff23d
#
_entry.id   c8cf4cc038e6424e17e5b7131fbff23d
#
_cell.length_a   1.000
_cell.length_b   1.000
_cell.length_c   1.000
_cell.angle_alpha   90.00
_cell.angle_beta   90.00
_cell.angle_gamma   90.00
#
_symmetry.space_group_name_H-M   'P 1'
#
loop_
_entity.id
_entity.type
_entity.pdbx_description
1 polymer ?
#
loop_
_entity_poly.entity_id
_entity_poly.type
_entity_poly.pdbx_seq_one_letter_code
_entity_poly.pdbx_strand_id
1 'polypeptide(L)'
;VYKRQAFLNAGLKITIHDNRGDEPHYAEHLYEGGLAEYVGQLNERREVLHADVITISGDKEIEKGPVEVEVALQWSDAFSESIRCYTNIIRNKDGGTHMSGLRTALTSSVNAYAKKKNLLKGDSLSGDDVREGLAAIVSVKHPDPSFSSQTKDKLVSSEVTGIVQTIVYDKLGEFFEENPAVAKQIVEKALLASKAREAARKARDLTRRKGVLEGGGLPGKLADCQSRDPSECEVYLVEGDSAGGSAKTGRDRRIQAILPLRGKILNVERQKHNAAKVFQNQEIQTMIRALGAGVGNNSEDEGSFDPEKLRYSKIIIMTDADVDGAHIRTLMLTFLWRFMRPAIEQGHVYIAQPPLFQLSKGRVSKYAFTDEERDTILAVSYTHLTLPTNGLG
;
A
#
# COMPACT_ATOMS: atom_id res chain seq x y z
N VAL A 1 1.51 19.35 -15.85
CA VAL A 1 0.88 20.54 -15.21
C VAL A 1 -0.42 20.87 -15.93
N TYR A 2 -0.42 21.07 -17.23
CA TYR A 2 -1.57 21.52 -18.02
C TYR A 2 -2.76 20.55 -17.99
N LYS A 3 -2.53 19.24 -18.07
CA LYS A 3 -3.58 18.21 -17.90
C LYS A 3 -4.35 18.39 -16.59
N ARG A 4 -3.67 18.68 -15.48
CA ARG A 4 -4.32 18.91 -14.19
C ARG A 4 -5.11 20.21 -14.15
N GLN A 5 -4.63 21.26 -14.78
CA GLN A 5 -5.36 22.53 -14.86
C GLN A 5 -6.65 22.41 -15.65
N ALA A 6 -6.67 21.60 -16.73
CA ALA A 6 -7.88 21.32 -17.47
C ALA A 6 -8.92 20.55 -16.66
N PHE A 7 -8.52 19.63 -15.76
CA PHE A 7 -9.42 18.97 -14.81
C PHE A 7 -9.98 19.89 -13.72
N LEU A 8 -9.14 20.81 -13.22
CA LEU A 8 -9.56 21.75 -12.16
C LEU A 8 -10.46 22.88 -12.67
N ASN A 9 -10.62 23.02 -13.98
CA ASN A 9 -11.49 23.99 -14.63
C ASN A 9 -12.28 23.28 -15.73
N ALA A 10 -13.41 22.70 -15.37
CA ALA A 10 -14.25 21.95 -16.28
C ALA A 10 -14.55 22.76 -17.56
N GLY A 11 -14.42 22.13 -18.72
CA GLY A 11 -14.64 22.76 -20.03
C GLY A 11 -13.49 23.67 -20.53
N LEU A 12 -12.41 23.84 -19.76
CA LEU A 12 -11.23 24.57 -20.22
C LEU A 12 -10.41 23.72 -21.18
N LYS A 13 -10.32 24.16 -22.42
CA LYS A 13 -9.48 23.54 -23.45
C LYS A 13 -8.06 24.13 -23.40
N ILE A 14 -7.08 23.28 -23.18
CA ILE A 14 -5.64 23.63 -23.19
C ILE A 14 -4.97 22.89 -24.33
N THR A 15 -4.38 23.61 -25.26
CA THR A 15 -3.60 23.07 -26.37
C THR A 15 -2.12 23.39 -26.18
N ILE A 16 -1.26 22.42 -26.48
CA ILE A 16 0.18 22.56 -26.38
C ILE A 16 0.79 22.19 -27.73
N HIS A 17 1.59 23.09 -28.27
CA HIS A 17 2.38 22.85 -29.47
C HIS A 17 3.87 22.90 -29.07
N ASP A 18 4.56 21.79 -29.20
CA ASP A 18 6.02 21.72 -28.95
C ASP A 18 6.75 21.54 -30.30
N ASN A 19 7.39 22.58 -30.72
CA ASN A 19 8.13 22.65 -31.99
C ASN A 19 9.66 22.56 -31.81
N ARG A 20 10.13 22.09 -30.66
CA ARG A 20 11.57 21.99 -30.32
C ARG A 20 12.27 20.79 -30.94
N GLY A 21 11.51 19.73 -31.29
CA GLY A 21 12.04 18.53 -31.93
C GLY A 21 11.91 18.58 -33.45
N ASP A 22 12.47 17.56 -34.12
CA ASP A 22 12.38 17.41 -35.58
C ASP A 22 10.94 17.18 -36.07
N GLU A 23 10.10 16.59 -35.20
CA GLU A 23 8.66 16.46 -35.44
C GLU A 23 7.86 17.28 -34.42
N PRO A 24 6.91 18.13 -34.85
CA PRO A 24 6.05 18.91 -33.96
C PRO A 24 5.21 17.98 -33.09
N HIS A 25 5.25 18.15 -31.78
CA HIS A 25 4.38 17.41 -30.87
C HIS A 25 3.19 18.27 -30.45
N TYR A 26 1.97 17.74 -30.69
CA TYR A 26 0.71 18.38 -30.33
C TYR A 26 0.01 17.61 -29.23
N ALA A 27 -0.44 18.31 -28.19
CA ALA A 27 -1.28 17.76 -27.14
C ALA A 27 -2.46 18.67 -26.84
N GLU A 28 -3.64 18.07 -26.71
CA GLU A 28 -4.89 18.74 -26.35
C GLU A 28 -5.44 18.14 -25.05
N HIS A 29 -5.88 19.00 -24.14
CA HIS A 29 -6.51 18.61 -22.88
C HIS A 29 -7.82 19.37 -22.73
N LEU A 30 -8.92 18.65 -22.80
CA LEU A 30 -10.28 19.12 -22.53
C LEU A 30 -10.98 18.04 -21.69
N TYR A 31 -11.49 18.43 -20.53
CA TYR A 31 -12.19 17.55 -19.61
C TYR A 31 -13.48 18.22 -19.15
N GLU A 32 -14.60 17.85 -19.76
CA GLU A 32 -15.90 18.44 -19.43
C GLU A 32 -16.40 17.98 -18.07
N GLY A 33 -16.06 16.75 -17.65
CA GLY A 33 -16.40 16.19 -16.36
C GLY A 33 -15.59 16.72 -15.17
N GLY A 34 -14.58 17.58 -15.41
CA GLY A 34 -13.84 18.27 -14.36
C GLY A 34 -13.22 17.32 -13.31
N LEU A 35 -13.49 17.61 -12.02
CA LEU A 35 -12.95 16.79 -10.92
C LEU A 35 -13.49 15.38 -10.90
N ALA A 36 -14.73 15.14 -11.36
CA ALA A 36 -15.29 13.80 -11.43
C ALA A 36 -14.50 12.91 -12.40
N GLU A 37 -14.18 13.45 -13.58
CA GLU A 37 -13.38 12.74 -14.57
C GLU A 37 -11.94 12.49 -14.06
N TYR A 38 -11.41 13.44 -13.27
CA TYR A 38 -10.10 13.26 -12.67
C TYR A 38 -10.07 12.15 -11.60
N VAL A 39 -11.12 12.02 -10.77
CA VAL A 39 -11.26 10.90 -9.82
C VAL A 39 -11.40 9.58 -10.58
N GLY A 40 -12.18 9.55 -11.67
CA GLY A 40 -12.29 8.39 -12.55
C GLY A 40 -10.92 7.91 -13.04
N GLN A 41 -10.06 8.84 -13.47
CA GLN A 41 -8.67 8.48 -13.86
C GLN A 41 -7.83 7.92 -12.70
N LEU A 42 -8.04 8.37 -11.46
CA LEU A 42 -7.36 7.81 -10.30
C LEU A 42 -7.75 6.36 -10.03
N ASN A 43 -8.96 5.99 -10.40
CA ASN A 43 -9.54 4.66 -10.21
C ASN A 43 -9.54 3.79 -11.48
N GLU A 44 -8.98 4.26 -12.60
CA GLU A 44 -9.01 3.58 -13.91
C GLU A 44 -8.59 2.09 -13.85
N ARG A 45 -7.68 1.75 -12.92
CA ARG A 45 -7.15 0.39 -12.73
C ARG A 45 -7.68 -0.31 -11.48
N ARG A 46 -8.79 0.17 -10.91
CA ARG A 46 -9.38 -0.32 -9.66
C ARG A 46 -10.83 -0.72 -9.87
N GLU A 47 -11.29 -1.68 -9.11
CA GLU A 47 -12.71 -2.02 -9.06
C GLU A 47 -13.42 -1.01 -8.16
N VAL A 48 -14.31 -0.20 -8.74
CA VAL A 48 -15.05 0.83 -8.01
C VAL A 48 -16.27 0.23 -7.32
N LEU A 49 -16.59 0.74 -6.12
CA LEU A 49 -17.76 0.28 -5.36
C LEU A 49 -19.07 0.82 -5.95
N HIS A 50 -19.03 1.97 -6.59
CA HIS A 50 -20.17 2.63 -7.23
C HIS A 50 -19.72 3.29 -8.54
N ALA A 51 -20.57 3.23 -9.57
CA ALA A 51 -20.22 3.67 -10.92
C ALA A 51 -20.00 5.18 -10.98
N ASP A 52 -20.91 5.94 -10.38
CA ASP A 52 -20.88 7.40 -10.45
C ASP A 52 -19.94 8.00 -9.41
N VAL A 53 -19.15 8.99 -9.82
CA VAL A 53 -18.34 9.80 -8.90
C VAL A 53 -19.24 10.76 -8.14
N ILE A 54 -19.14 10.80 -6.82
CA ILE A 54 -19.88 11.73 -5.97
C ILE A 54 -19.23 13.10 -6.09
N THR A 55 -19.99 14.10 -6.54
CA THR A 55 -19.55 15.49 -6.66
C THR A 55 -20.28 16.36 -5.66
N ILE A 56 -19.53 17.21 -4.98
CA ILE A 56 -20.05 18.16 -3.98
C ILE A 56 -19.48 19.53 -4.32
N SER A 57 -20.35 20.53 -4.39
CA SER A 57 -19.95 21.92 -4.58
C SER A 57 -20.73 22.83 -3.62
N GLY A 58 -20.09 23.88 -3.20
CA GLY A 58 -20.71 24.92 -2.35
C GLY A 58 -19.75 26.07 -2.11
N ASP A 59 -20.28 27.14 -1.58
CA ASP A 59 -19.52 28.34 -1.25
C ASP A 59 -19.90 28.88 0.13
N LYS A 60 -19.03 29.70 0.69
CA LYS A 60 -19.23 30.38 1.95
C LYS A 60 -18.61 31.77 1.87
N GLU A 61 -19.43 32.81 2.14
CA GLU A 61 -18.92 34.16 2.26
C GLU A 61 -18.09 34.35 3.54
N ILE A 62 -16.94 34.97 3.37
CA ILE A 62 -16.05 35.44 4.45
C ILE A 62 -15.78 36.94 4.22
N GLU A 63 -15.15 37.61 5.18
CA GLU A 63 -14.87 39.06 5.09
C GLU A 63 -14.11 39.49 3.81
N LYS A 64 -13.30 38.59 3.25
CA LYS A 64 -12.46 38.84 2.07
C LYS A 64 -13.10 38.41 0.74
N GLY A 65 -14.32 37.88 0.75
CA GLY A 65 -15.06 37.38 -0.40
C GLY A 65 -15.40 35.90 -0.29
N PRO A 66 -16.03 35.30 -1.30
CA PRO A 66 -16.48 33.90 -1.24
C PRO A 66 -15.32 32.90 -1.25
N VAL A 67 -15.44 31.85 -0.45
CA VAL A 67 -14.62 30.63 -0.51
C VAL A 67 -15.45 29.56 -1.19
N GLU A 68 -15.07 29.19 -2.40
CA GLU A 68 -15.72 28.11 -3.16
C GLU A 68 -15.02 26.78 -2.86
N VAL A 69 -15.82 25.74 -2.64
CA VAL A 69 -15.36 24.39 -2.38
C VAL A 69 -15.95 23.45 -3.41
N GLU A 70 -15.09 22.66 -4.05
CA GLU A 70 -15.48 21.61 -4.98
C GLU A 70 -14.77 20.31 -4.59
N VAL A 71 -15.54 19.24 -4.43
CA VAL A 71 -15.03 17.92 -4.03
C VAL A 71 -15.60 16.86 -4.96
N ALA A 72 -14.73 15.94 -5.39
CA ALA A 72 -15.13 14.72 -6.07
C ALA A 72 -14.56 13.52 -5.32
N LEU A 73 -15.38 12.48 -5.12
CA LEU A 73 -14.99 11.30 -4.36
C LEU A 73 -15.62 10.02 -4.92
N GLN A 74 -14.86 8.93 -4.82
CA GLN A 74 -15.31 7.61 -5.21
C GLN A 74 -14.55 6.55 -4.41
N TRP A 75 -15.26 5.55 -3.90
CA TRP A 75 -14.65 4.40 -3.22
C TRP A 75 -14.40 3.25 -4.20
N SER A 76 -13.32 2.53 -3.95
CA SER A 76 -12.89 1.36 -4.72
C SER A 76 -12.51 0.21 -3.79
N ASP A 77 -12.13 -0.90 -4.36
CA ASP A 77 -11.63 -2.08 -3.62
C ASP A 77 -10.22 -1.87 -3.00
N ALA A 78 -9.57 -0.74 -3.28
CA ALA A 78 -8.27 -0.40 -2.72
C ALA A 78 -8.27 -0.35 -1.18
N PHE A 79 -7.07 -0.43 -0.59
CA PHE A 79 -6.86 -0.48 0.87
C PHE A 79 -6.20 0.79 1.43
N SER A 80 -5.87 1.72 0.57
CA SER A 80 -5.30 3.01 0.94
C SER A 80 -6.12 4.14 0.35
N GLU A 81 -6.17 5.25 1.07
CA GLU A 81 -6.75 6.48 0.55
C GLU A 81 -5.83 7.13 -0.49
N SER A 82 -6.43 7.87 -1.42
CA SER A 82 -5.74 8.72 -2.40
C SER A 82 -6.43 10.08 -2.45
N ILE A 83 -6.06 10.99 -1.54
CA ILE A 83 -6.63 12.32 -1.48
C ILE A 83 -5.68 13.32 -2.14
N ARG A 84 -6.18 14.11 -3.08
CA ARG A 84 -5.45 15.21 -3.71
C ARG A 84 -6.09 16.54 -3.38
N CYS A 85 -5.27 17.48 -2.93
CA CYS A 85 -5.70 18.76 -2.41
C CYS A 85 -5.21 19.90 -3.29
N TYR A 86 -6.09 20.86 -3.57
CA TYR A 86 -5.80 22.02 -4.39
C TYR A 86 -6.36 23.29 -3.74
N THR A 87 -5.60 24.39 -3.85
CA THR A 87 -6.04 25.75 -3.50
C THR A 87 -5.68 26.66 -4.64
N ASN A 88 -6.68 27.36 -5.21
CA ASN A 88 -6.51 28.23 -6.37
C ASN A 88 -5.66 27.55 -7.47
N ILE A 89 -6.06 26.32 -7.87
CA ILE A 89 -5.41 25.45 -8.87
C ILE A 89 -3.99 24.95 -8.50
N ILE A 90 -3.44 25.38 -7.37
CA ILE A 90 -2.11 24.94 -6.90
C ILE A 90 -2.27 23.66 -6.09
N ARG A 91 -1.47 22.65 -6.37
CA ARG A 91 -1.47 21.39 -5.61
C ARG A 91 -0.80 21.59 -4.25
N ASN A 92 -1.53 21.25 -3.19
CA ASN A 92 -1.00 21.18 -1.83
C ASN A 92 -0.61 19.74 -1.51
N LYS A 93 0.68 19.41 -1.62
CA LYS A 93 1.17 18.03 -1.46
C LYS A 93 0.96 17.51 -0.05
N ASP A 94 1.14 18.37 0.95
CA ASP A 94 1.00 18.06 2.36
C ASP A 94 -0.44 18.36 2.88
N GLY A 95 -1.39 18.60 1.96
CA GLY A 95 -2.77 18.89 2.29
C GLY A 95 -2.94 20.23 3.03
N GLY A 96 -3.55 20.17 4.20
CA GLY A 96 -3.82 21.34 5.04
C GLY A 96 -5.26 21.37 5.56
N THR A 97 -5.76 22.55 5.87
CA THR A 97 -7.06 22.77 6.50
C THR A 97 -8.24 22.20 5.69
N HIS A 98 -8.21 22.29 4.36
CA HIS A 98 -9.23 21.70 3.49
C HIS A 98 -9.23 20.15 3.56
N MET A 99 -8.06 19.51 3.64
CA MET A 99 -7.96 18.04 3.83
C MET A 99 -8.48 17.64 5.22
N SER A 100 -8.16 18.41 6.25
CA SER A 100 -8.66 18.16 7.62
C SER A 100 -10.18 18.27 7.68
N GLY A 101 -10.76 19.30 7.07
CA GLY A 101 -12.20 19.48 6.96
C GLY A 101 -12.89 18.34 6.23
N LEU A 102 -12.35 17.92 5.07
CA LEU A 102 -12.83 16.79 4.30
C LEU A 102 -12.82 15.48 5.11
N ARG A 103 -11.69 15.14 5.75
CA ARG A 103 -11.54 13.92 6.54
C ARG A 103 -12.53 13.86 7.71
N THR A 104 -12.72 14.99 8.40
CA THR A 104 -13.69 15.11 9.50
C THR A 104 -15.11 14.93 9.00
N ALA A 105 -15.50 15.62 7.92
CA ALA A 105 -16.82 15.51 7.33
C ALA A 105 -17.15 14.09 6.91
N LEU A 106 -16.25 13.41 6.16
CA LEU A 106 -16.41 12.02 5.70
C LEU A 106 -16.68 11.09 6.88
N THR A 107 -15.85 11.18 7.91
CA THR A 107 -15.97 10.33 9.10
C THR A 107 -17.29 10.56 9.80
N SER A 108 -17.70 11.82 9.96
CA SER A 108 -18.94 12.19 10.63
C SER A 108 -20.18 11.77 9.83
N SER A 109 -20.21 12.01 8.51
CA SER A 109 -21.34 11.68 7.64
C SER A 109 -21.58 10.17 7.56
N VAL A 110 -20.51 9.38 7.38
CA VAL A 110 -20.62 7.92 7.29
C VAL A 110 -21.08 7.33 8.62
N ASN A 111 -20.54 7.79 9.76
CA ASN A 111 -20.98 7.36 11.08
C ASN A 111 -22.41 7.76 11.39
N ALA A 112 -22.82 8.99 11.05
CA ALA A 112 -24.19 9.47 11.24
C ALA A 112 -25.20 8.63 10.46
N TYR A 113 -24.91 8.35 9.17
CA TYR A 113 -25.75 7.49 8.34
C TYR A 113 -25.79 6.04 8.87
N ALA A 114 -24.64 5.46 9.19
CA ALA A 114 -24.57 4.10 9.71
C ALA A 114 -25.33 3.93 11.04
N LYS A 115 -25.27 4.93 11.92
CA LYS A 115 -26.04 4.97 13.17
C LYS A 115 -27.55 5.09 12.90
N LYS A 116 -27.95 6.02 12.02
CA LYS A 116 -29.36 6.25 11.64
C LYS A 116 -30.01 4.99 11.05
N LYS A 117 -29.27 4.22 10.25
CA LYS A 117 -29.76 2.98 9.61
C LYS A 117 -29.50 1.73 10.46
N ASN A 118 -29.03 1.86 11.71
CA ASN A 118 -28.71 0.74 12.62
C ASN A 118 -27.71 -0.29 12.00
N LEU A 119 -26.78 0.17 11.19
CA LEU A 119 -25.74 -0.68 10.58
C LEU A 119 -24.55 -0.92 11.51
N LEU A 120 -24.37 -0.07 12.53
CA LEU A 120 -23.33 -0.23 13.56
C LEU A 120 -23.83 -1.11 14.70
N LYS A 121 -23.08 -2.17 15.00
CA LYS A 121 -23.33 -3.08 16.14
C LYS A 121 -22.40 -2.82 17.35
N GLY A 122 -21.64 -1.73 17.35
CA GLY A 122 -20.64 -1.40 18.37
C GLY A 122 -20.15 0.03 18.23
N ASP A 123 -18.84 0.24 18.47
CA ASP A 123 -18.22 1.54 18.42
C ASP A 123 -18.30 2.20 17.03
N SER A 124 -18.11 3.50 16.99
CA SER A 124 -18.07 4.29 15.74
C SER A 124 -16.87 3.87 14.89
N LEU A 125 -17.03 3.97 13.57
CA LEU A 125 -15.95 3.77 12.60
C LEU A 125 -14.88 4.86 12.75
N SER A 126 -13.61 4.47 12.69
CA SER A 126 -12.51 5.44 12.68
C SER A 126 -12.41 6.14 11.32
N GLY A 127 -11.72 7.27 11.30
CA GLY A 127 -11.48 7.98 10.06
C GLY A 127 -10.79 7.12 9.00
N ASP A 128 -9.84 6.29 9.41
CA ASP A 128 -9.11 5.41 8.51
C ASP A 128 -9.98 4.30 7.92
N ASP A 129 -10.90 3.74 8.74
CA ASP A 129 -11.86 2.75 8.26
C ASP A 129 -12.77 3.32 7.16
N VAL A 130 -13.22 4.57 7.36
CA VAL A 130 -14.11 5.29 6.42
C VAL A 130 -13.37 5.63 5.12
N ARG A 131 -12.09 5.96 5.20
CA ARG A 131 -11.31 6.39 4.04
C ARG A 131 -10.59 5.25 3.30
N GLU A 132 -10.69 4.02 3.79
CA GLU A 132 -10.11 2.88 3.08
C GLU A 132 -10.73 2.75 1.69
N GLY A 133 -9.87 2.76 0.66
CA GLY A 133 -10.27 2.68 -0.74
C GLY A 133 -10.80 3.98 -1.35
N LEU A 134 -10.76 5.09 -0.61
CA LEU A 134 -11.22 6.39 -1.10
C LEU A 134 -10.23 7.00 -2.08
N ALA A 135 -10.70 7.37 -3.27
CA ALA A 135 -10.07 8.35 -4.14
C ALA A 135 -10.86 9.66 -4.06
N ALA A 136 -10.21 10.75 -3.69
CA ALA A 136 -10.86 12.04 -3.54
C ALA A 136 -9.98 13.19 -4.04
N ILE A 137 -10.64 14.22 -4.54
CA ILE A 137 -10.03 15.50 -4.88
C ILE A 137 -10.82 16.58 -4.17
N VAL A 138 -10.13 17.44 -3.45
CA VAL A 138 -10.72 18.67 -2.87
C VAL A 138 -10.02 19.88 -3.48
N SER A 139 -10.81 20.77 -4.05
CA SER A 139 -10.38 22.03 -4.64
C SER A 139 -11.08 23.17 -3.92
N VAL A 140 -10.28 24.12 -3.45
CA VAL A 140 -10.78 25.32 -2.76
C VAL A 140 -10.30 26.54 -3.54
N LYS A 141 -11.23 27.42 -3.93
CA LYS A 141 -10.89 28.76 -4.39
C LYS A 141 -11.08 29.72 -3.22
N HIS A 142 -10.02 30.41 -2.88
CA HIS A 142 -9.97 31.29 -1.72
C HIS A 142 -9.40 32.66 -2.14
N PRO A 143 -10.01 33.78 -1.78
CA PRO A 143 -9.55 35.12 -2.21
C PRO A 143 -8.15 35.46 -1.69
N ASP A 144 -7.81 35.01 -0.48
CA ASP A 144 -6.51 35.33 0.17
C ASP A 144 -6.02 34.13 1.02
N PRO A 145 -5.53 33.04 0.39
CA PRO A 145 -5.14 31.83 1.11
C PRO A 145 -3.77 31.97 1.77
N SER A 146 -3.66 31.49 3.01
CA SER A 146 -2.39 31.39 3.75
C SER A 146 -1.79 30.01 3.65
N PHE A 147 -0.48 29.92 3.46
CA PHE A 147 0.28 28.66 3.33
C PHE A 147 1.42 28.61 4.34
N SER A 148 1.85 27.38 4.69
CA SER A 148 2.94 27.16 5.64
C SER A 148 4.32 27.57 5.08
N SER A 149 4.47 27.62 3.77
CA SER A 149 5.73 27.93 3.09
C SER A 149 5.52 28.56 1.71
N GLN A 150 6.60 29.11 1.13
CA GLN A 150 6.62 29.67 -0.22
C GLN A 150 6.23 28.64 -1.30
N THR A 151 6.50 27.37 -1.09
CA THR A 151 6.17 26.27 -2.03
C THR A 151 4.67 25.96 -2.08
N LYS A 152 3.89 26.52 -1.12
CA LYS A 152 2.42 26.34 -1.00
C LYS A 152 1.99 24.87 -0.86
N ASP A 153 2.84 24.03 -0.27
CA ASP A 153 2.57 22.62 -0.13
C ASP A 153 1.47 22.31 0.90
N LYS A 154 1.23 23.22 1.88
CA LYS A 154 0.21 23.05 2.90
C LYS A 154 -0.62 24.33 3.11
N LEU A 155 -1.95 24.21 2.97
CA LEU A 155 -2.88 25.30 3.29
C LEU A 155 -3.07 25.42 4.82
N VAL A 156 -3.00 26.65 5.36
CA VAL A 156 -3.14 26.92 6.80
C VAL A 156 -4.25 27.90 7.17
N SER A 157 -5.01 28.41 6.19
CA SER A 157 -6.21 29.24 6.41
C SER A 157 -7.20 28.49 7.31
N SER A 158 -7.35 28.91 8.57
CA SER A 158 -8.07 28.15 9.62
C SER A 158 -9.57 27.98 9.33
N GLU A 159 -10.20 29.02 8.77
CA GLU A 159 -11.60 29.06 8.39
C GLU A 159 -12.02 27.99 7.40
N VAL A 160 -11.09 27.58 6.52
CA VAL A 160 -11.35 26.59 5.47
C VAL A 160 -11.72 25.22 6.04
N THR A 161 -11.20 24.86 7.23
CA THR A 161 -11.55 23.58 7.87
C THR A 161 -13.04 23.48 8.12
N GLY A 162 -13.62 24.49 8.74
CA GLY A 162 -15.06 24.51 9.07
C GLY A 162 -15.94 24.63 7.83
N ILE A 163 -15.52 25.43 6.85
CA ILE A 163 -16.25 25.62 5.59
C ILE A 163 -16.36 24.29 4.84
N VAL A 164 -15.22 23.63 4.59
CA VAL A 164 -15.20 22.33 3.88
C VAL A 164 -15.97 21.27 4.68
N GLN A 165 -15.79 21.24 6.00
CA GLN A 165 -16.48 20.28 6.86
C GLN A 165 -18.00 20.42 6.75
N THR A 166 -18.53 21.63 6.84
CA THR A 166 -19.98 21.88 6.79
C THR A 166 -20.54 21.50 5.43
N ILE A 167 -19.95 22.03 4.34
CA ILE A 167 -20.45 21.80 2.98
C ILE A 167 -20.44 20.30 2.66
N VAL A 168 -19.34 19.61 2.96
CA VAL A 168 -19.22 18.17 2.65
C VAL A 168 -20.15 17.35 3.54
N TYR A 169 -20.27 17.66 4.83
CA TYR A 169 -21.15 16.94 5.74
C TYR A 169 -22.62 17.00 5.29
N ASP A 170 -23.10 18.18 4.98
CA ASP A 170 -24.50 18.42 4.60
C ASP A 170 -24.81 17.73 3.26
N LYS A 171 -23.99 18.00 2.24
CA LYS A 171 -24.21 17.47 0.88
C LYS A 171 -24.02 15.96 0.78
N LEU A 172 -23.04 15.40 1.48
CA LEU A 172 -22.86 13.96 1.53
C LEU A 172 -23.98 13.27 2.30
N GLY A 173 -24.50 13.93 3.34
CA GLY A 173 -25.69 13.47 4.07
C GLY A 173 -26.93 13.40 3.16
N GLU A 174 -27.20 14.45 2.37
CA GLU A 174 -28.25 14.49 1.36
C GLU A 174 -28.06 13.34 0.34
N PHE A 175 -26.86 13.22 -0.21
CA PHE A 175 -26.53 12.17 -1.18
C PHE A 175 -26.79 10.75 -0.64
N PHE A 176 -26.42 10.48 0.62
CA PHE A 176 -26.64 9.15 1.22
C PHE A 176 -28.13 8.82 1.43
N GLU A 177 -28.96 9.81 1.69
CA GLU A 177 -30.41 9.57 1.80
C GLU A 177 -31.05 9.32 0.41
N GLU A 178 -30.56 10.01 -0.62
CA GLU A 178 -31.01 9.84 -2.00
C GLU A 178 -30.49 8.53 -2.63
N ASN A 179 -29.31 8.07 -2.23
CA ASN A 179 -28.61 6.90 -2.79
C ASN A 179 -28.31 5.82 -1.71
N PRO A 180 -29.35 5.23 -1.10
CA PRO A 180 -29.15 4.32 0.05
C PRO A 180 -28.36 3.05 -0.29
N ALA A 181 -28.39 2.60 -1.55
CA ALA A 181 -27.61 1.44 -1.98
C ALA A 181 -26.11 1.73 -1.98
N VAL A 182 -25.70 2.87 -2.51
CA VAL A 182 -24.29 3.34 -2.51
C VAL A 182 -23.82 3.60 -1.09
N ALA A 183 -24.61 4.32 -0.29
CA ALA A 183 -24.29 4.60 1.10
C ALA A 183 -24.07 3.31 1.91
N LYS A 184 -24.91 2.30 1.69
CA LYS A 184 -24.76 0.98 2.32
C LYS A 184 -23.44 0.30 1.93
N GLN A 185 -23.08 0.30 0.65
CA GLN A 185 -21.82 -0.28 0.17
C GLN A 185 -20.61 0.41 0.81
N ILE A 186 -20.62 1.74 0.91
CA ILE A 186 -19.55 2.53 1.57
C ILE A 186 -19.45 2.14 3.06
N VAL A 187 -20.57 2.08 3.78
CA VAL A 187 -20.59 1.66 5.19
C VAL A 187 -20.10 0.22 5.36
N GLU A 188 -20.52 -0.71 4.50
CA GLU A 188 -20.09 -2.11 4.53
C GLU A 188 -18.57 -2.23 4.30
N LYS A 189 -18.01 -1.46 3.36
CA LYS A 189 -16.55 -1.38 3.15
C LYS A 189 -15.84 -0.90 4.40
N ALA A 190 -16.30 0.19 5.02
CA ALA A 190 -15.73 0.73 6.24
C ALA A 190 -15.85 -0.23 7.44
N LEU A 191 -16.95 -0.97 7.56
CA LEU A 191 -17.12 -2.03 8.57
C LEU A 191 -16.15 -3.20 8.36
N LEU A 192 -15.86 -3.57 7.10
CA LEU A 192 -14.86 -4.58 6.79
C LEU A 192 -13.45 -4.12 7.18
N ALA A 193 -13.11 -2.87 6.87
CA ALA A 193 -11.84 -2.25 7.27
C ALA A 193 -11.67 -2.24 8.79
N SER A 194 -12.70 -1.82 9.53
CA SER A 194 -12.72 -1.81 11.00
C SER A 194 -12.52 -3.20 11.60
N LYS A 195 -13.23 -4.21 11.08
CA LYS A 195 -13.05 -5.61 11.51
C LYS A 195 -11.66 -6.14 11.22
N ALA A 196 -11.09 -5.79 10.06
CA ALA A 196 -9.74 -6.18 9.69
C ALA A 196 -8.71 -5.57 10.65
N ARG A 197 -8.84 -4.29 10.96
CA ARG A 197 -7.99 -3.58 11.93
C ARG A 197 -8.13 -4.17 13.34
N GLU A 198 -9.35 -4.44 13.81
CA GLU A 198 -9.57 -5.06 15.12
C GLU A 198 -8.96 -6.46 15.21
N ALA A 199 -9.11 -7.28 14.15
CA ALA A 199 -8.51 -8.61 14.09
C ALA A 199 -6.98 -8.54 14.09
N ALA A 200 -6.39 -7.58 13.37
CA ALA A 200 -4.95 -7.33 13.40
C ALA A 200 -4.48 -6.92 14.80
N ARG A 201 -5.23 -6.05 15.50
CA ARG A 201 -4.94 -5.66 16.88
C ARG A 201 -5.00 -6.85 17.84
N LYS A 202 -6.07 -7.65 17.78
CA LYS A 202 -6.19 -8.87 18.60
C LYS A 202 -5.06 -9.88 18.35
N ALA A 203 -4.65 -10.06 17.10
CA ALA A 203 -3.53 -10.94 16.75
C ALA A 203 -2.20 -10.42 17.33
N ARG A 204 -1.96 -9.11 17.29
CA ARG A 204 -0.81 -8.46 17.92
C ARG A 204 -0.80 -8.67 19.44
N ASP A 205 -1.94 -8.45 20.10
CA ASP A 205 -2.09 -8.64 21.55
C ASP A 205 -1.86 -10.09 21.97
N LEU A 206 -2.36 -11.05 21.20
CA LEU A 206 -2.12 -12.49 21.43
C LEU A 206 -0.64 -12.84 21.25
N THR A 207 0.03 -12.26 20.27
CA THR A 207 1.46 -12.48 20.03
C THR A 207 2.27 -11.88 21.17
N ARG A 208 1.89 -10.68 21.65
CA ARG A 208 2.54 -10.01 22.79
C ARG A 208 2.30 -10.77 24.11
N ARG A 209 1.07 -11.23 24.39
CA ARG A 209 0.75 -11.99 25.60
C ARG A 209 1.43 -13.35 25.64
N LYS A 210 1.48 -14.08 24.51
CA LYS A 210 2.23 -15.34 24.41
C LYS A 210 3.74 -15.13 24.58
N GLY A 211 4.29 -14.03 24.06
CA GLY A 211 5.70 -13.68 24.25
C GLY A 211 6.08 -13.37 25.71
N VAL A 212 5.14 -12.83 26.50
CA VAL A 212 5.36 -12.51 27.93
C VAL A 212 5.16 -13.74 28.82
N LEU A 213 4.24 -14.65 28.48
CA LEU A 213 3.91 -15.84 29.29
C LEU A 213 4.80 -17.06 28.98
N GLU A 214 5.40 -17.16 27.78
CA GLU A 214 6.22 -18.28 27.35
C GLU A 214 7.72 -17.91 27.18
N GLY A 215 8.20 -16.87 27.89
CA GLY A 215 9.62 -16.51 27.88
C GLY A 215 10.12 -15.95 26.55
N GLY A 216 9.39 -15.00 25.94
CA GLY A 216 9.87 -14.08 24.90
C GLY A 216 10.69 -14.66 23.73
N GLY A 217 10.56 -15.93 23.40
CA GLY A 217 11.42 -16.63 22.46
C GLY A 217 11.04 -16.34 20.99
N LEU A 218 12.08 -16.19 20.17
CA LEU A 218 11.98 -16.21 18.71
C LEU A 218 11.32 -17.50 18.23
N PRO A 219 10.69 -17.52 17.04
CA PRO A 219 10.12 -18.74 16.50
C PRO A 219 11.15 -19.87 16.49
N GLY A 220 10.81 -21.04 17.01
CA GLY A 220 11.74 -22.17 17.11
C GLY A 220 12.34 -22.64 15.78
N LYS A 221 11.70 -22.26 14.67
CA LYS A 221 12.21 -22.52 13.31
C LYS A 221 13.26 -21.49 12.86
N LEU A 222 13.31 -20.31 13.46
CA LEU A 222 14.25 -19.26 13.10
C LEU A 222 15.66 -19.64 13.54
N ALA A 223 16.57 -19.75 12.59
CA ALA A 223 17.99 -19.76 12.87
C ALA A 223 18.50 -18.32 12.85
N ASP A 224 18.51 -17.67 14.00
CA ASP A 224 18.90 -16.26 14.10
C ASP A 224 20.38 -16.01 13.87
N CYS A 225 20.74 -14.75 13.58
CA CYS A 225 22.13 -14.30 13.50
C CYS A 225 22.67 -13.88 14.87
N GLN A 226 23.97 -13.71 14.96
CA GLN A 226 24.67 -13.38 16.21
C GLN A 226 24.71 -11.87 16.46
N SER A 227 24.82 -11.06 15.40
CA SER A 227 24.79 -9.60 15.50
C SER A 227 23.43 -9.12 16.00
N ARG A 228 23.43 -8.08 16.82
CA ARG A 228 22.25 -7.40 17.31
C ARG A 228 22.03 -6.04 16.64
N ASP A 229 22.93 -5.67 15.73
CA ASP A 229 22.78 -4.46 14.92
C ASP A 229 21.91 -4.76 13.72
N PRO A 230 20.67 -4.26 13.67
CA PRO A 230 19.76 -4.51 12.54
C PRO A 230 20.33 -4.05 11.19
N SER A 231 21.18 -3.03 11.18
CA SER A 231 21.74 -2.47 9.94
C SER A 231 22.66 -3.44 9.19
N GLU A 232 23.31 -4.35 9.93
CA GLU A 232 24.17 -5.40 9.37
C GLU A 232 23.41 -6.71 9.07
N CYS A 233 22.25 -6.91 9.74
CA CYS A 233 21.55 -8.18 9.73
C CYS A 233 20.60 -8.32 8.53
N GLU A 234 20.53 -9.53 8.00
CA GLU A 234 19.61 -9.90 6.95
C GLU A 234 18.91 -11.23 7.26
N VAL A 235 17.64 -11.37 6.89
CA VAL A 235 16.88 -12.60 7.05
C VAL A 235 16.48 -13.19 5.71
N TYR A 236 16.72 -14.49 5.54
CA TYR A 236 16.30 -15.26 4.38
C TYR A 236 15.02 -16.02 4.71
N LEU A 237 13.95 -15.70 3.99
CA LEU A 237 12.71 -16.47 3.99
C LEU A 237 12.84 -17.59 2.96
N VAL A 238 12.99 -18.83 3.41
CA VAL A 238 13.27 -19.97 2.53
C VAL A 238 12.10 -20.93 2.46
N GLU A 239 11.90 -21.54 1.32
CA GLU A 239 10.87 -22.53 1.10
C GLU A 239 11.25 -23.87 1.72
N GLY A 240 10.49 -24.28 2.73
CA GLY A 240 10.60 -25.58 3.35
C GLY A 240 11.80 -25.81 4.26
N ASP A 241 11.72 -26.90 5.01
CA ASP A 241 12.76 -27.25 6.00
C ASP A 241 14.02 -27.78 5.33
N SER A 242 13.93 -28.40 4.14
CA SER A 242 15.08 -28.93 3.40
C SER A 242 16.01 -27.82 2.92
N ALA A 243 15.46 -26.84 2.17
CA ALA A 243 16.22 -25.67 1.75
C ALA A 243 16.70 -24.84 2.96
N GLY A 244 15.87 -24.74 4.01
CA GLY A 244 16.24 -24.14 5.28
C GLY A 244 17.45 -24.82 5.95
N GLY A 245 17.57 -26.13 5.88
CA GLY A 245 18.70 -26.90 6.38
C GLY A 245 20.00 -26.56 5.63
N SER A 246 19.96 -26.59 4.31
CA SER A 246 21.09 -26.21 3.46
C SER A 246 21.52 -24.76 3.66
N ALA A 247 20.56 -23.83 3.70
CA ALA A 247 20.81 -22.42 3.95
C ALA A 247 21.44 -22.17 5.32
N LYS A 248 20.97 -22.86 6.38
CA LYS A 248 21.57 -22.79 7.73
C LYS A 248 23.01 -23.21 7.74
N THR A 249 23.39 -24.18 6.91
CA THR A 249 24.77 -24.67 6.84
C THR A 249 25.68 -23.70 6.09
N GLY A 250 25.20 -23.09 5.01
CA GLY A 250 25.98 -22.21 4.13
C GLY A 250 26.02 -20.74 4.54
N ARG A 251 25.18 -20.30 5.51
CA ARG A 251 25.06 -18.88 5.89
C ARG A 251 26.27 -18.33 6.65
N ASP A 252 26.48 -17.05 6.59
CA ASP A 252 27.25 -16.32 7.60
C ASP A 252 26.43 -16.16 8.89
N ARG A 253 26.76 -16.94 9.91
CA ARG A 253 26.05 -16.92 11.20
C ARG A 253 26.14 -15.59 11.94
N ARG A 254 27.07 -14.75 11.59
CA ARG A 254 27.25 -13.44 12.24
C ARG A 254 26.08 -12.50 11.89
N ILE A 255 25.69 -12.44 10.61
CA ILE A 255 24.75 -11.44 10.10
C ILE A 255 23.52 -12.03 9.41
N GLN A 256 23.54 -13.32 9.03
CA GLN A 256 22.45 -13.93 8.26
C GLN A 256 21.58 -14.83 9.14
N ALA A 257 20.28 -14.53 9.16
CA ALA A 257 19.25 -15.36 9.76
C ALA A 257 18.50 -16.16 8.69
N ILE A 258 18.07 -17.38 9.00
CA ILE A 258 17.29 -18.24 8.12
C ILE A 258 15.94 -18.57 8.77
N LEU A 259 14.85 -18.28 8.06
CA LEU A 259 13.49 -18.62 8.44
C LEU A 259 12.89 -19.56 7.40
N PRO A 260 12.84 -20.87 7.64
CA PRO A 260 12.12 -21.79 6.76
C PRO A 260 10.61 -21.65 6.96
N LEU A 261 9.87 -21.52 5.86
CA LEU A 261 8.41 -21.47 5.83
C LEU A 261 7.88 -22.75 5.19
N ARG A 262 6.91 -23.40 5.83
CA ARG A 262 6.38 -24.68 5.35
C ARG A 262 5.23 -24.48 4.38
N GLY A 263 5.40 -24.98 3.16
CA GLY A 263 4.35 -25.07 2.16
C GLY A 263 3.85 -23.72 1.64
N LYS A 264 2.73 -23.76 0.94
CA LYS A 264 2.11 -22.56 0.37
C LYS A 264 1.51 -21.71 1.50
N ILE A 265 2.04 -20.51 1.67
CA ILE A 265 1.52 -19.51 2.61
C ILE A 265 0.09 -19.18 2.23
N LEU A 266 -0.74 -18.85 3.23
CA LEU A 266 -2.12 -18.43 3.00
C LEU A 266 -2.17 -17.24 2.03
N ASN A 267 -2.98 -17.34 0.97
CA ASN A 267 -3.24 -16.21 0.08
C ASN A 267 -4.09 -15.19 0.82
N VAL A 268 -3.43 -14.13 1.30
CA VAL A 268 -4.08 -13.08 2.10
C VAL A 268 -5.06 -12.26 1.28
N GLU A 269 -4.88 -12.16 -0.03
CA GLU A 269 -5.79 -11.45 -0.93
C GLU A 269 -7.14 -12.18 -1.04
N ARG A 270 -7.12 -13.50 -1.16
CA ARG A 270 -8.35 -14.31 -1.13
C ARG A 270 -9.08 -14.28 0.22
N GLN A 271 -8.36 -13.92 1.29
CA GLN A 271 -8.90 -13.81 2.65
C GLN A 271 -9.11 -12.35 3.08
N LYS A 272 -9.17 -11.41 2.13
CA LYS A 272 -9.32 -9.97 2.41
C LYS A 272 -10.49 -9.64 3.35
N HIS A 273 -11.54 -10.43 3.32
CA HIS A 273 -12.72 -10.26 4.18
C HIS A 273 -12.63 -10.98 5.54
N ASN A 274 -11.55 -11.73 5.80
CA ASN A 274 -11.38 -12.49 7.04
C ASN A 274 -9.94 -12.35 7.59
N ALA A 275 -9.61 -11.16 8.05
CA ALA A 275 -8.30 -10.87 8.63
C ALA A 275 -7.97 -11.75 9.84
N ALA A 276 -8.98 -12.16 10.62
CA ALA A 276 -8.77 -13.08 11.75
C ALA A 276 -8.15 -14.41 11.28
N LYS A 277 -8.59 -14.96 10.16
CA LYS A 277 -8.05 -16.20 9.58
C LYS A 277 -6.62 -16.01 9.08
N VAL A 278 -6.30 -14.83 8.54
CA VAL A 278 -4.93 -14.49 8.10
C VAL A 278 -3.98 -14.55 9.28
N PHE A 279 -4.32 -13.88 10.38
CA PHE A 279 -3.46 -13.82 11.57
C PHE A 279 -3.49 -15.06 12.45
N GLN A 280 -4.40 -16.02 12.22
CA GLN A 280 -4.37 -17.36 12.84
C GLN A 280 -3.40 -18.31 12.13
N ASN A 281 -2.96 -17.99 10.90
CA ASN A 281 -2.01 -18.82 10.16
C ASN A 281 -0.65 -18.81 10.83
N GLN A 282 -0.10 -19.99 11.11
CA GLN A 282 1.17 -20.16 11.83
C GLN A 282 2.37 -19.56 11.10
N GLU A 283 2.44 -19.71 9.79
CA GLU A 283 3.58 -19.21 9.00
C GLU A 283 3.58 -17.67 8.97
N ILE A 284 2.39 -17.05 8.87
CA ILE A 284 2.24 -15.59 8.97
C ILE A 284 2.64 -15.10 10.37
N GLN A 285 2.17 -15.74 11.44
CA GLN A 285 2.58 -15.40 12.80
C GLN A 285 4.10 -15.53 12.99
N THR A 286 4.69 -16.57 12.41
CA THR A 286 6.12 -16.83 12.47
C THR A 286 6.91 -15.72 11.79
N MET A 287 6.49 -15.27 10.61
CA MET A 287 7.11 -14.12 9.93
C MET A 287 7.00 -12.84 10.75
N ILE A 288 5.80 -12.50 11.26
CA ILE A 288 5.59 -11.30 12.06
C ILE A 288 6.51 -11.27 13.29
N ARG A 289 6.63 -12.42 14.01
CA ARG A 289 7.50 -12.52 15.18
C ARG A 289 8.97 -12.43 14.82
N ALA A 290 9.39 -13.06 13.73
CA ALA A 290 10.78 -13.04 13.29
C ALA A 290 11.22 -11.62 12.92
N LEU A 291 10.39 -10.89 12.18
CA LEU A 291 10.69 -9.52 11.74
C LEU A 291 10.64 -8.50 12.89
N GLY A 292 9.77 -8.71 13.88
CA GLY A 292 9.74 -7.92 15.12
C GLY A 292 9.18 -6.50 15.00
N ALA A 293 8.83 -6.05 13.80
CA ALA A 293 8.47 -4.66 13.48
C ALA A 293 6.96 -4.35 13.55
N GLY A 294 6.15 -5.27 14.06
CA GLY A 294 4.69 -5.09 14.07
C GLY A 294 4.04 -5.42 12.73
N VAL A 295 2.75 -5.08 12.58
CA VAL A 295 1.96 -5.37 11.40
C VAL A 295 0.83 -4.37 11.21
N GLY A 296 0.66 -3.86 10.00
CA GLY A 296 -0.31 -2.81 9.64
C GLY A 296 0.38 -1.68 8.88
N ASN A 297 -0.37 -0.97 8.02
CA ASN A 297 0.19 0.07 7.15
C ASN A 297 -0.05 1.49 7.69
N ASN A 298 -0.71 1.62 8.83
CA ASN A 298 -1.09 2.91 9.39
C ASN A 298 -0.17 3.26 10.55
N SER A 299 0.68 4.29 10.38
CA SER A 299 1.68 4.71 11.35
C SER A 299 1.11 5.25 12.67
N GLU A 300 -0.18 5.63 12.69
CA GLU A 300 -0.85 6.18 13.88
C GLU A 300 -1.40 5.08 14.81
N ASP A 301 -1.52 3.83 14.33
CA ASP A 301 -2.03 2.73 15.15
C ASP A 301 -0.93 2.13 16.03
N GLU A 302 -1.17 1.99 17.33
CA GLU A 302 -0.26 1.33 18.26
C GLU A 302 0.02 -0.13 17.80
N GLY A 303 1.29 -0.46 17.55
CA GLY A 303 1.75 -1.76 17.06
C GLY A 303 1.61 -1.96 15.54
N SER A 304 1.40 -0.90 14.78
CA SER A 304 1.57 -0.87 13.32
C SER A 304 3.01 -1.23 12.93
N PHE A 305 3.21 -1.54 11.66
CA PHE A 305 4.55 -1.81 11.16
C PHE A 305 5.43 -0.55 11.31
N ASP A 306 6.53 -0.72 12.01
CA ASP A 306 7.50 0.33 12.30
C ASP A 306 8.86 -0.11 11.74
N PRO A 307 9.34 0.51 10.64
CA PRO A 307 10.61 0.15 10.03
C PRO A 307 11.81 0.26 10.98
N GLU A 308 11.77 1.19 11.96
CA GLU A 308 12.85 1.38 12.93
C GLU A 308 12.99 0.21 13.91
N LYS A 309 11.91 -0.59 14.05
CA LYS A 309 11.91 -1.81 14.89
C LYS A 309 12.23 -3.08 14.10
N LEU A 310 12.53 -2.98 12.81
CA LEU A 310 12.96 -4.14 12.03
C LEU A 310 14.25 -4.72 12.63
N ARG A 311 14.23 -6.04 12.84
CA ARG A 311 15.39 -6.77 13.35
C ARG A 311 16.45 -7.04 12.27
N TYR A 312 16.10 -6.86 11.02
CA TYR A 312 16.95 -7.13 9.86
C TYR A 312 16.77 -6.01 8.83
N SER A 313 17.88 -5.43 8.38
CA SER A 313 17.85 -4.38 7.33
C SER A 313 17.39 -4.92 5.98
N LYS A 314 17.56 -6.24 5.76
CA LYS A 314 17.14 -6.89 4.51
C LYS A 314 16.29 -8.13 4.79
N ILE A 315 15.16 -8.20 4.12
CA ILE A 315 14.26 -9.34 4.07
C ILE A 315 14.40 -9.97 2.69
N ILE A 316 15.06 -11.12 2.60
CA ILE A 316 15.41 -11.77 1.33
C ILE A 316 14.50 -12.97 1.12
N ILE A 317 13.65 -12.92 0.10
CA ILE A 317 12.80 -14.05 -0.29
C ILE A 317 13.62 -14.96 -1.19
N MET A 318 13.84 -16.21 -0.75
CA MET A 318 14.61 -17.20 -1.47
C MET A 318 13.75 -18.46 -1.68
N THR A 319 13.24 -18.62 -2.88
CA THR A 319 12.42 -19.75 -3.34
C THR A 319 13.11 -20.43 -4.52
N ASP A 320 12.73 -21.65 -4.82
CA ASP A 320 13.21 -22.38 -5.99
C ASP A 320 12.84 -21.64 -7.29
N ALA A 321 13.62 -21.86 -8.34
CA ALA A 321 13.42 -21.22 -9.66
C ALA A 321 12.35 -21.95 -10.51
N ASP A 322 11.32 -22.50 -9.88
CA ASP A 322 10.21 -23.20 -10.51
C ASP A 322 8.89 -22.47 -10.36
N VAL A 323 7.80 -23.05 -10.87
CA VAL A 323 6.44 -22.48 -10.84
C VAL A 323 5.90 -22.38 -9.41
N ASP A 324 6.18 -23.37 -8.56
CA ASP A 324 5.73 -23.37 -7.16
C ASP A 324 6.48 -22.33 -6.34
N GLY A 325 7.80 -22.20 -6.52
CA GLY A 325 8.60 -21.15 -5.90
C GLY A 325 8.17 -19.74 -6.34
N ALA A 326 7.85 -19.55 -7.61
CA ALA A 326 7.29 -18.29 -8.12
C ALA A 326 5.94 -17.96 -7.45
N HIS A 327 5.09 -18.96 -7.24
CA HIS A 327 3.81 -18.79 -6.54
C HIS A 327 4.02 -18.43 -5.05
N ILE A 328 4.91 -19.13 -4.34
CA ILE A 328 5.22 -18.87 -2.93
C ILE A 328 5.79 -17.44 -2.77
N ARG A 329 6.71 -17.04 -3.63
CA ARG A 329 7.25 -15.67 -3.70
C ARG A 329 6.14 -14.64 -3.84
N THR A 330 5.20 -14.87 -4.76
CA THR A 330 4.05 -13.99 -4.95
C THR A 330 3.19 -13.88 -3.69
N LEU A 331 2.93 -14.99 -2.99
CA LEU A 331 2.16 -14.98 -1.74
C LEU A 331 2.87 -14.22 -0.61
N MET A 332 4.21 -14.36 -0.49
CA MET A 332 5.01 -13.60 0.46
C MET A 332 4.99 -12.11 0.17
N LEU A 333 5.20 -11.73 -1.08
CA LEU A 333 5.14 -10.32 -1.51
C LEU A 333 3.74 -9.74 -1.28
N THR A 334 2.68 -10.50 -1.55
CA THR A 334 1.30 -10.08 -1.30
C THR A 334 1.06 -9.82 0.19
N PHE A 335 1.58 -10.68 1.08
CA PHE A 335 1.51 -10.46 2.52
C PHE A 335 2.28 -9.21 2.95
N LEU A 336 3.53 -9.05 2.51
CA LEU A 336 4.36 -7.89 2.85
C LEU A 336 3.73 -6.59 2.31
N TRP A 337 3.26 -6.58 1.09
CA TRP A 337 2.56 -5.43 0.51
C TRP A 337 1.30 -5.04 1.27
N ARG A 338 0.57 -6.04 1.73
CA ARG A 338 -0.71 -5.85 2.39
C ARG A 338 -0.58 -5.34 3.83
N PHE A 339 0.42 -5.82 4.55
CA PHE A 339 0.53 -5.63 6.00
C PHE A 339 1.83 -4.97 6.46
N MET A 340 2.82 -4.84 5.60
CA MET A 340 4.14 -4.27 5.88
C MET A 340 4.65 -3.46 4.68
N ARG A 341 3.75 -2.72 4.04
CA ARG A 341 4.04 -1.96 2.82
C ARG A 341 5.25 -1.02 2.94
N PRO A 342 5.45 -0.31 4.07
CA PRO A 342 6.65 0.52 4.22
C PRO A 342 7.97 -0.25 4.10
N ALA A 343 8.01 -1.55 4.43
CA ALA A 343 9.22 -2.36 4.23
C ALA A 343 9.59 -2.50 2.74
N ILE A 344 8.59 -2.55 1.86
CA ILE A 344 8.81 -2.61 0.41
C ILE A 344 9.20 -1.22 -0.11
N GLU A 345 8.47 -0.19 0.27
CA GLU A 345 8.67 1.18 -0.22
C GLU A 345 10.02 1.77 0.21
N GLN A 346 10.53 1.38 1.37
CA GLN A 346 11.84 1.79 1.89
C GLN A 346 12.99 0.90 1.41
N GLY A 347 12.71 -0.13 0.59
CA GLY A 347 13.74 -0.96 -0.02
C GLY A 347 14.33 -2.04 0.89
N HIS A 348 13.61 -2.49 1.92
CA HIS A 348 14.06 -3.58 2.79
C HIS A 348 13.82 -4.98 2.22
N VAL A 349 12.98 -5.12 1.18
CA VAL A 349 12.59 -6.42 0.62
C VAL A 349 13.35 -6.73 -0.65
N TYR A 350 13.99 -7.90 -0.69
CA TYR A 350 14.81 -8.41 -1.78
C TYR A 350 14.31 -9.77 -2.25
N ILE A 351 14.60 -10.09 -3.50
CA ILE A 351 14.35 -11.41 -4.08
C ILE A 351 15.69 -12.01 -4.45
N ALA A 352 16.02 -13.18 -3.88
CA ALA A 352 17.19 -13.93 -4.27
C ALA A 352 17.02 -14.44 -5.70
N GLN A 353 18.06 -14.27 -6.48
CA GLN A 353 18.15 -14.82 -7.85
C GLN A 353 19.20 -15.92 -7.86
N PRO A 354 18.81 -17.21 -7.72
CA PRO A 354 19.75 -18.30 -7.84
C PRO A 354 20.27 -18.40 -9.28
N PRO A 355 21.50 -18.88 -9.49
CA PRO A 355 22.01 -19.13 -10.84
C PRO A 355 21.15 -20.22 -11.51
N LEU A 356 20.82 -20.01 -12.78
CA LEU A 356 20.05 -20.97 -13.58
C LEU A 356 20.88 -22.18 -14.01
N PHE A 357 22.22 -22.00 -14.16
CA PHE A 357 23.12 -23.02 -14.66
C PHE A 357 24.35 -23.15 -13.78
N GLN A 358 24.75 -24.39 -13.53
CA GLN A 358 26.05 -24.74 -12.99
C GLN A 358 26.84 -25.50 -14.09
N LEU A 359 27.93 -24.92 -14.50
CA LEU A 359 28.83 -25.47 -15.52
C LEU A 359 30.07 -26.03 -14.84
N SER A 360 30.29 -27.34 -14.91
CA SER A 360 31.41 -27.99 -14.23
C SER A 360 32.34 -28.70 -15.21
N LYS A 361 33.66 -28.52 -15.02
CA LYS A 361 34.69 -29.27 -15.72
C LYS A 361 35.76 -29.69 -14.73
N GLY A 362 35.81 -30.98 -14.46
CA GLY A 362 36.69 -31.54 -13.45
C GLY A 362 36.36 -30.96 -12.06
N ARG A 363 37.29 -30.25 -11.45
CA ARG A 363 37.14 -29.64 -10.14
C ARG A 363 36.68 -28.17 -10.18
N VAL A 364 36.54 -27.62 -11.38
CA VAL A 364 36.15 -26.20 -11.54
C VAL A 364 34.66 -26.12 -11.87
N SER A 365 33.90 -25.33 -11.09
CA SER A 365 32.51 -25.02 -11.36
C SER A 365 32.36 -23.54 -11.55
N LYS A 366 31.55 -23.13 -12.55
CA LYS A 366 31.11 -21.77 -12.79
C LYS A 366 29.59 -21.71 -12.82
N TYR A 367 29.02 -20.60 -12.40
CA TYR A 367 27.60 -20.40 -12.43
C TYR A 367 27.24 -19.37 -13.51
N ALA A 368 26.07 -19.54 -14.14
CA ALA A 368 25.50 -18.57 -15.07
C ALA A 368 24.05 -18.28 -14.70
N PHE A 369 23.65 -17.03 -14.82
CA PHE A 369 22.33 -16.52 -14.46
C PHE A 369 21.43 -16.36 -15.67
N THR A 370 22.00 -16.35 -16.87
CA THR A 370 21.26 -16.24 -18.15
C THR A 370 21.79 -17.26 -19.16
N ASP A 371 20.99 -17.53 -20.19
CA ASP A 371 21.44 -18.38 -21.33
C ASP A 371 22.65 -17.75 -22.03
N GLU A 372 22.71 -16.45 -22.17
CA GLU A 372 23.83 -15.73 -22.79
C GLU A 372 25.13 -15.89 -22.01
N GLU A 373 25.08 -15.82 -20.68
CA GLU A 373 26.23 -16.05 -19.81
C GLU A 373 26.69 -17.50 -19.90
N ARG A 374 25.74 -18.46 -19.93
CA ARG A 374 26.04 -19.88 -20.12
C ARG A 374 26.79 -20.08 -21.43
N ASP A 375 26.26 -19.56 -22.52
CA ASP A 375 26.84 -19.76 -23.86
C ASP A 375 28.21 -19.08 -23.98
N THR A 376 28.39 -17.90 -23.34
CA THR A 376 29.69 -17.24 -23.25
C THR A 376 30.70 -18.08 -22.48
N ILE A 377 30.34 -18.64 -21.33
CA ILE A 377 31.23 -19.53 -20.55
C ILE A 377 31.58 -20.80 -21.34
N LEU A 378 30.62 -21.35 -22.06
CA LEU A 378 30.81 -22.51 -22.91
C LEU A 378 31.76 -22.19 -24.07
N ALA A 379 31.58 -21.05 -24.75
CA ALA A 379 32.43 -20.65 -25.89
C ALA A 379 33.87 -20.40 -25.47
N VAL A 380 34.09 -19.78 -24.30
CA VAL A 380 35.43 -19.44 -23.79
C VAL A 380 36.15 -20.66 -23.20
N SER A 381 35.41 -21.62 -22.63
CA SER A 381 36.03 -22.65 -21.79
C SER A 381 36.09 -24.06 -22.43
N TYR A 382 35.29 -24.38 -23.45
CA TYR A 382 35.12 -25.77 -23.84
C TYR A 382 34.73 -26.12 -25.26
N THR A 383 35.48 -27.01 -25.81
CA THR A 383 35.15 -27.82 -26.99
C THR A 383 34.38 -29.11 -26.65
N HIS A 384 34.25 -29.50 -25.39
CA HIS A 384 33.47 -30.70 -24.98
C HIS A 384 32.90 -30.53 -23.58
N LEU A 385 31.57 -30.32 -23.46
CA LEU A 385 30.78 -30.40 -22.23
C LEU A 385 29.63 -31.39 -22.44
N THR A 386 29.59 -32.42 -21.61
CA THR A 386 28.35 -33.15 -21.36
C THR A 386 27.53 -32.34 -20.36
N LEU A 387 26.37 -31.83 -20.77
CA LEU A 387 25.37 -31.26 -19.87
C LEU A 387 24.95 -32.34 -18.88
N PRO A 388 24.85 -32.06 -17.56
CA PRO A 388 24.15 -32.96 -16.67
C PRO A 388 22.69 -33.03 -17.16
N THR A 389 22.29 -34.21 -17.61
CA THR A 389 20.89 -34.52 -17.84
C THR A 389 20.22 -34.44 -16.48
N ASN A 390 19.48 -33.37 -16.23
CA ASN A 390 18.52 -33.37 -15.17
C ASN A 390 17.51 -34.46 -15.45
N GLY A 391 17.62 -35.55 -14.72
CA GLY A 391 16.64 -36.59 -14.74
C GLY A 391 15.33 -35.99 -14.29
N LEU A 392 14.42 -35.85 -15.25
CA LEU A 392 12.99 -35.75 -14.96
C LEU A 392 12.62 -37.12 -14.36
N GLY A 393 12.45 -37.15 -13.07
CA GLY A 393 11.90 -38.23 -12.30
C GLY A 393 10.94 -37.63 -11.26
#